data_9d21e288cf66ecc5a5d3856914de2c45
#
_entry.id   9d21e288cf66ecc5a5d3856914de2c45
#
_cell.length_a   1.000
_cell.length_b   1.000
_cell.length_c   1.000
_cell.angle_alpha   90.00
_cell.angle_beta   90.00
_cell.angle_gamma   90.00
#
_symmetry.space_group_name_H-M   'P 1'
#
loop_
_entity.id
_entity.type
_entity.pdbx_description
1 polymer ?
#
loop_
_entity_poly.entity_id
_entity_poly.type
_entity_poly.pdbx_seq_one_letter_code
_entity_poly.pdbx_strand_id
1 'polypeptide(L)'
;IKATVQKIINKIDFERERKGAGAKREVKDHFLFLGNPGTGKTTIARIFADILNSLEVLPIGQLVEVSRKELVAGYVGQTALAVEKYVDMAMGGVLFIDEAYTLKQGDNDQFGQEAIDTLLKLVEDRRGQFVAIAAGYTKEMGEFLSSNSGMASRFNETVTFRDYKADELTEIFRRQVKKEHLTLDEEAEAFIRNYFSKMYLTRTRNFGNAR
;
A
#
# COMPACT_ATOMS: atom_id res chain seq x y z
N ILE A 1 -11.45 -2.96 -4.82
CA ILE A 1 -10.12 -2.63 -5.34
C ILE A 1 -10.19 -2.24 -6.81
N LYS A 2 -10.64 -3.12 -7.73
CA LYS A 2 -10.71 -2.81 -9.17
C LYS A 2 -11.48 -1.51 -9.46
N ALA A 3 -12.66 -1.33 -8.85
CA ALA A 3 -13.45 -0.12 -9.00
C ALA A 3 -12.73 1.14 -8.47
N THR A 4 -11.98 1.02 -7.39
CA THR A 4 -11.21 2.13 -6.81
C THR A 4 -10.06 2.53 -7.72
N VAL A 5 -9.31 1.56 -8.24
CA VAL A 5 -8.23 1.82 -9.22
C VAL A 5 -8.79 2.47 -10.48
N GLN A 6 -9.93 1.99 -11.00
CA GLN A 6 -10.60 2.61 -12.16
C GLN A 6 -11.02 4.06 -11.88
N LYS A 7 -11.54 4.36 -10.69
CA LYS A 7 -11.88 5.73 -10.28
C LYS A 7 -10.65 6.65 -10.29
N ILE A 8 -9.51 6.15 -9.83
CA ILE A 8 -8.24 6.90 -9.84
C ILE A 8 -7.81 7.20 -11.29
N ILE A 9 -7.85 6.18 -12.16
CA ILE A 9 -7.53 6.34 -13.59
C ILE A 9 -8.43 7.40 -14.22
N ASN A 10 -9.74 7.30 -14.01
CA ASN A 10 -10.71 8.24 -14.55
C ASN A 10 -10.45 9.68 -14.03
N LYS A 11 -10.04 9.84 -12.77
CA LYS A 11 -9.67 11.14 -12.19
C LYS A 11 -8.44 11.73 -12.89
N ILE A 12 -7.42 10.92 -13.14
CA ILE A 12 -6.19 11.33 -13.85
C ILE A 12 -6.53 11.79 -15.29
N ASP A 13 -7.32 11.01 -16.01
CA ASP A 13 -7.72 11.33 -17.39
C ASP A 13 -8.58 12.61 -17.43
N PHE A 14 -9.53 12.76 -16.52
CA PHE A 14 -10.34 13.97 -16.40
C PHE A 14 -9.51 15.23 -16.11
N GLU A 15 -8.53 15.15 -15.21
CA GLU A 15 -7.64 16.28 -14.91
C GLU A 15 -6.77 16.65 -16.11
N ARG A 16 -6.32 15.65 -16.90
CA ARG A 16 -5.59 15.89 -18.14
C ARG A 16 -6.45 16.62 -19.17
N GLU A 17 -7.67 16.14 -19.41
CA GLU A 17 -8.61 16.76 -20.35
C GLU A 17 -8.91 18.23 -19.97
N ARG A 18 -9.10 18.51 -18.66
CA ARG A 18 -9.34 19.84 -18.16
C ARG A 18 -8.16 20.81 -18.36
N LYS A 19 -6.92 20.31 -18.32
CA LYS A 19 -5.70 21.10 -18.51
C LYS A 19 -5.36 21.36 -20.00
N GLY A 20 -6.04 20.67 -20.92
CA GLY A 20 -5.89 20.82 -22.39
C GLY A 20 -4.94 19.81 -23.01
N ALA A 21 -5.00 19.72 -24.35
CA ALA A 21 -4.19 18.81 -25.14
C ALA A 21 -2.69 19.11 -24.96
N GLY A 22 -1.93 18.11 -24.47
CA GLY A 22 -0.51 18.23 -24.20
C GLY A 22 -0.15 18.39 -22.72
N ALA A 23 -1.11 18.51 -21.81
CA ALA A 23 -0.83 18.50 -20.37
C ALA A 23 -0.31 17.11 -19.94
N LYS A 24 0.74 17.12 -19.11
CA LYS A 24 1.24 15.88 -18.49
C LYS A 24 0.19 15.29 -17.54
N ARG A 25 0.09 13.97 -17.55
CA ARG A 25 -0.65 13.24 -16.51
C ARG A 25 0.14 13.34 -15.20
N GLU A 26 -0.51 13.74 -14.13
CA GLU A 26 0.10 13.87 -12.81
C GLU A 26 -0.82 13.25 -11.76
N VAL A 27 -0.27 12.48 -10.85
CA VAL A 27 -0.93 12.05 -9.61
C VAL A 27 -0.34 12.87 -8.47
N LYS A 28 -1.19 13.67 -7.84
CA LYS A 28 -0.82 14.50 -6.68
C LYS A 28 -1.32 13.91 -5.36
N ASP A 29 -2.08 12.82 -5.47
CA ASP A 29 -2.66 12.15 -4.32
C ASP A 29 -1.72 11.06 -3.81
N HIS A 30 -1.71 10.88 -2.50
CA HIS A 30 -1.06 9.78 -1.82
C HIS A 30 -2.13 8.90 -1.18
N PHE A 31 -1.83 7.62 -0.98
CA PHE A 31 -2.85 6.60 -0.72
C PHE A 31 -2.68 5.95 0.65
N LEU A 32 -3.82 5.61 1.25
CA LEU A 32 -3.92 4.72 2.41
C LEU A 32 -4.42 3.36 1.95
N PHE A 33 -3.65 2.31 2.22
CA PHE A 33 -4.06 0.93 1.96
C PHE A 33 -4.40 0.25 3.29
N LEU A 34 -5.71 0.10 3.56
CA LEU A 34 -6.23 -0.37 4.84
C LEU A 34 -6.78 -1.79 4.73
N GLY A 35 -6.35 -2.69 5.61
CA GLY A 35 -6.88 -4.05 5.66
C GLY A 35 -5.98 -5.03 6.42
N ASN A 36 -6.52 -6.21 6.68
CA ASN A 36 -5.85 -7.28 7.41
C ASN A 36 -4.60 -7.81 6.67
N PRO A 37 -3.72 -8.58 7.36
CA PRO A 37 -2.59 -9.23 6.71
C PRO A 37 -3.04 -10.16 5.57
N GLY A 38 -2.18 -10.35 4.57
CA GLY A 38 -2.44 -11.29 3.47
C GLY A 38 -3.60 -10.91 2.53
N THR A 39 -4.15 -9.70 2.62
CA THR A 39 -5.21 -9.21 1.72
C THR A 39 -4.68 -8.68 0.38
N GLY A 40 -3.37 -8.72 0.15
CA GLY A 40 -2.75 -8.36 -1.11
C GLY A 40 -2.39 -6.88 -1.26
N LYS A 41 -2.24 -6.12 -0.16
CA LYS A 41 -1.89 -4.68 -0.20
C LYS A 41 -0.63 -4.42 -1.03
N THR A 42 0.48 -5.09 -0.74
CA THR A 42 1.75 -4.95 -1.47
C THR A 42 1.63 -5.39 -2.93
N THR A 43 0.92 -6.50 -3.19
CA THR A 43 0.68 -6.98 -4.56
C THR A 43 -0.07 -5.95 -5.40
N ILE A 44 -1.11 -5.35 -4.83
CA ILE A 44 -1.89 -4.30 -5.53
C ILE A 44 -1.06 -3.02 -5.67
N ALA A 45 -0.21 -2.66 -4.69
CA ALA A 45 0.68 -1.51 -4.81
C ALA A 45 1.65 -1.66 -6.01
N ARG A 46 2.18 -2.87 -6.22
CA ARG A 46 3.04 -3.19 -7.37
C ARG A 46 2.29 -3.05 -8.70
N ILE A 47 1.11 -3.67 -8.80
CA ILE A 47 0.25 -3.54 -9.99
C ILE A 47 -0.13 -2.07 -10.23
N PHE A 48 -0.38 -1.32 -9.17
CA PHE A 48 -0.72 0.09 -9.26
C PHE A 48 0.45 0.94 -9.78
N ALA A 49 1.67 0.65 -9.35
CA ALA A 49 2.88 1.27 -9.89
C ALA A 49 3.04 0.99 -11.39
N ASP A 50 2.84 -0.26 -11.81
CA ASP A 50 2.88 -0.66 -13.23
C ASP A 50 1.81 0.07 -14.07
N ILE A 51 0.59 0.21 -13.53
CA ILE A 51 -0.50 0.95 -14.19
C ILE A 51 -0.12 2.43 -14.35
N LEU A 52 0.37 3.08 -13.29
CA LEU A 52 0.76 4.49 -13.35
C LEU A 52 1.91 4.74 -14.33
N ASN A 53 2.84 3.82 -14.44
CA ASN A 53 3.88 3.86 -15.46
C ASN A 53 3.31 3.68 -16.88
N SER A 54 2.46 2.68 -17.10
CA SER A 54 1.81 2.43 -18.40
C SER A 54 0.94 3.61 -18.87
N LEU A 55 0.41 4.40 -17.93
CA LEU A 55 -0.34 5.63 -18.21
C LEU A 55 0.56 6.87 -18.38
N GLU A 56 1.88 6.71 -18.35
CA GLU A 56 2.87 7.79 -18.42
C GLU A 56 2.73 8.83 -17.30
N VAL A 57 2.15 8.42 -16.16
CA VAL A 57 2.02 9.25 -14.96
C VAL A 57 3.31 9.27 -14.16
N LEU A 58 3.90 8.08 -14.01
CA LEU A 58 5.19 7.88 -13.35
C LEU A 58 6.20 7.36 -14.38
N PRO A 59 7.34 8.04 -14.56
CA PRO A 59 8.26 7.73 -15.65
C PRO A 59 9.01 6.39 -15.49
N ILE A 60 9.13 5.87 -14.28
CA ILE A 60 9.89 4.63 -14.01
C ILE A 60 8.96 3.52 -13.52
N GLY A 61 8.05 3.81 -12.58
CA GLY A 61 7.05 2.87 -12.07
C GLY A 61 7.60 1.82 -11.09
N GLN A 62 8.82 1.99 -10.56
CA GLN A 62 9.36 1.09 -9.54
C GLN A 62 8.57 1.19 -8.24
N LEU A 63 8.51 0.08 -7.49
CA LEU A 63 7.98 0.04 -6.14
C LEU A 63 9.15 -0.08 -5.14
N VAL A 64 9.30 0.92 -4.29
CA VAL A 64 10.23 0.92 -3.16
C VAL A 64 9.45 0.57 -1.89
N GLU A 65 9.68 -0.63 -1.36
CA GLU A 65 9.02 -1.12 -0.15
C GLU A 65 9.87 -0.79 1.07
N VAL A 66 9.27 -0.16 2.06
CA VAL A 66 9.91 0.20 3.32
C VAL A 66 8.99 -0.04 4.51
N SER A 67 9.57 -0.17 5.68
CA SER A 67 8.89 -0.22 6.97
C SER A 67 9.61 0.72 7.95
N ARG A 68 9.19 0.72 9.21
CA ARG A 68 9.92 1.48 10.25
C ARG A 68 11.42 1.19 10.25
N LYS A 69 11.82 -0.07 10.02
CA LYS A 69 13.22 -0.50 10.08
C LYS A 69 14.11 0.26 9.10
N GLU A 70 13.58 0.56 7.91
CA GLU A 70 14.31 1.27 6.86
C GLU A 70 14.30 2.78 7.08
N LEU A 71 13.24 3.33 7.67
CA LEU A 71 13.01 4.77 7.77
C LEU A 71 13.48 5.39 9.09
N VAL A 72 13.53 4.63 10.19
CA VAL A 72 13.86 5.12 11.52
C VAL A 72 15.23 4.60 11.93
N ALA A 73 16.18 5.49 12.08
CA ALA A 73 17.55 5.18 12.53
C ALA A 73 17.66 5.26 14.07
N GLY A 74 18.73 4.66 14.60
CA GLY A 74 19.00 4.64 16.03
C GLY A 74 19.83 5.83 16.57
N TYR A 75 20.23 6.78 15.71
CA TYR A 75 21.08 7.90 16.09
C TYR A 75 20.51 9.22 15.56
N VAL A 76 20.79 10.29 16.30
CA VAL A 76 20.37 11.66 15.96
C VAL A 76 20.86 12.07 14.58
N GLY A 77 19.97 12.64 13.75
CA GLY A 77 20.27 13.14 12.41
C GLY A 77 20.36 12.07 11.30
N GLN A 78 20.29 10.79 11.65
CA GLN A 78 20.33 9.72 10.63
C GLN A 78 18.93 9.34 10.11
N THR A 79 17.90 9.59 10.87
CA THR A 79 16.51 9.30 10.49
C THR A 79 16.09 10.13 9.28
N ALA A 80 16.32 11.44 9.30
CA ALA A 80 16.00 12.30 8.16
C ALA A 80 16.73 11.85 6.88
N LEU A 81 18.03 11.55 6.98
CA LEU A 81 18.83 11.05 5.85
C LEU A 81 18.31 9.70 5.33
N ALA A 82 17.87 8.81 6.20
CA ALA A 82 17.28 7.53 5.82
C ALA A 82 15.98 7.75 5.04
N VAL A 83 15.08 8.60 5.52
CA VAL A 83 13.82 8.93 4.83
C VAL A 83 14.11 9.57 3.47
N GLU A 84 15.01 10.56 3.38
CA GLU A 84 15.40 11.19 2.12
C GLU A 84 15.91 10.16 1.11
N LYS A 85 16.80 9.27 1.52
CA LYS A 85 17.33 8.20 0.69
C LYS A 85 16.23 7.34 0.06
N TYR A 86 15.27 6.88 0.85
CA TYR A 86 14.22 6.01 0.33
C TYR A 86 13.18 6.76 -0.51
N VAL A 87 12.92 8.02 -0.20
CA VAL A 87 12.12 8.89 -1.08
C VAL A 87 12.85 9.12 -2.41
N ASP A 88 14.17 9.39 -2.40
CA ASP A 88 14.98 9.53 -3.63
C ASP A 88 14.94 8.26 -4.50
N MET A 89 15.03 7.08 -3.88
CA MET A 89 14.90 5.81 -4.58
C MET A 89 13.50 5.61 -5.20
N ALA A 90 12.46 6.22 -4.62
CA ALA A 90 11.09 6.11 -5.09
C ALA A 90 10.72 7.17 -6.15
N MET A 91 11.61 8.12 -6.47
CA MET A 91 11.34 9.16 -7.44
C MET A 91 11.01 8.57 -8.81
N GLY A 92 9.92 9.04 -9.41
CA GLY A 92 9.39 8.48 -10.66
C GLY A 92 8.64 7.16 -10.51
N GLY A 93 8.40 6.70 -9.28
CA GLY A 93 7.72 5.47 -8.94
C GLY A 93 6.86 5.59 -7.68
N VAL A 94 6.78 4.52 -6.92
CA VAL A 94 5.92 4.39 -5.73
C VAL A 94 6.76 4.07 -4.49
N LEU A 95 6.58 4.83 -3.42
CA LEU A 95 7.05 4.51 -2.07
C LEU A 95 5.92 3.80 -1.31
N PHE A 96 6.12 2.53 -0.97
CA PHE A 96 5.17 1.74 -0.20
C PHE A 96 5.68 1.57 1.23
N ILE A 97 4.97 2.13 2.19
CA ILE A 97 5.31 2.08 3.62
C ILE A 97 4.41 1.03 4.28
N ASP A 98 4.98 -0.15 4.55
CA ASP A 98 4.21 -1.21 5.21
C ASP A 98 4.15 -0.98 6.72
N GLU A 99 3.00 -1.30 7.30
CA GLU A 99 2.71 -1.09 8.72
C GLU A 99 3.07 0.33 9.19
N ALA A 100 2.66 1.35 8.41
CA ALA A 100 3.04 2.74 8.62
C ALA A 100 2.72 3.27 10.03
N TYR A 101 1.72 2.72 10.71
CA TYR A 101 1.43 3.02 12.12
C TYR A 101 2.59 2.68 13.06
N THR A 102 3.52 1.82 12.66
CA THR A 102 4.70 1.48 13.45
C THR A 102 5.78 2.56 13.39
N LEU A 103 5.70 3.52 12.48
CA LEU A 103 6.68 4.60 12.35
C LEU A 103 6.87 5.34 13.67
N LYS A 104 5.81 5.53 14.46
CA LYS A 104 5.88 6.12 15.79
C LYS A 104 5.40 5.11 16.83
N GLN A 105 6.23 4.82 17.82
CA GLN A 105 5.97 3.88 18.91
C GLN A 105 5.88 4.64 20.26
N GLY A 106 4.65 5.08 20.60
CA GLY A 106 4.40 5.84 21.81
C GLY A 106 4.78 7.33 21.70
N ASP A 107 4.47 8.08 22.75
CA ASP A 107 4.58 9.53 22.73
C ASP A 107 6.02 10.04 22.78
N ASN A 108 6.94 9.27 23.34
CA ASN A 108 8.34 9.65 23.53
C ASN A 108 9.25 9.21 22.36
N ASP A 109 8.69 8.66 21.28
CA ASP A 109 9.48 8.21 20.13
C ASP A 109 9.85 9.40 19.21
N GLN A 110 10.94 10.09 19.59
CA GLN A 110 11.44 11.25 18.85
C GLN A 110 11.93 10.89 17.45
N PHE A 111 12.59 9.75 17.27
CA PHE A 111 13.06 9.30 15.95
C PHE A 111 11.91 8.92 15.02
N GLY A 112 10.87 8.29 15.56
CA GLY A 112 9.66 8.02 14.78
C GLY A 112 8.94 9.30 14.38
N GLN A 113 8.89 10.30 15.24
CA GLN A 113 8.32 11.60 14.90
C GLN A 113 9.16 12.32 13.85
N GLU A 114 10.49 12.33 13.96
CA GLU A 114 11.40 12.88 12.95
C GLU A 114 11.19 12.23 11.58
N ALA A 115 11.01 10.89 11.53
CA ALA A 115 10.72 10.19 10.29
C ALA A 115 9.41 10.66 9.64
N ILE A 116 8.35 10.79 10.43
CA ILE A 116 7.04 11.26 9.96
C ILE A 116 7.15 12.70 9.42
N ASP A 117 7.75 13.60 10.18
CA ASP A 117 7.86 15.02 9.82
C ASP A 117 8.69 15.20 8.54
N THR A 118 9.80 14.47 8.42
CA THR A 118 10.64 14.47 7.20
C THR A 118 9.87 13.90 6.00
N LEU A 119 9.17 12.78 6.17
CA LEU A 119 8.35 12.18 5.12
C LEU A 119 7.27 13.14 4.64
N LEU A 120 6.55 13.78 5.55
CA LEU A 120 5.47 14.73 5.22
C LEU A 120 5.99 15.95 4.45
N LYS A 121 7.17 16.45 4.83
CA LYS A 121 7.84 17.52 4.10
C LYS A 121 8.18 17.09 2.67
N LEU A 122 8.82 15.94 2.50
CA LEU A 122 9.23 15.44 1.19
C LEU A 122 8.04 15.10 0.28
N VAL A 123 6.96 14.55 0.86
CA VAL A 123 5.71 14.28 0.14
C VAL A 123 5.08 15.56 -0.41
N GLU A 124 5.17 16.68 0.32
CA GLU A 124 4.71 17.98 -0.15
C GLU A 124 5.67 18.61 -1.17
N ASP A 125 6.96 18.68 -0.84
CA ASP A 125 7.99 19.35 -1.66
C ASP A 125 8.16 18.68 -3.04
N ARG A 126 7.96 17.35 -3.10
CA ARG A 126 8.12 16.54 -4.32
C ARG A 126 6.79 16.02 -4.88
N ARG A 127 5.73 16.74 -4.62
CA ARG A 127 4.38 16.38 -5.05
C ARG A 127 4.30 16.21 -6.58
N GLY A 128 3.69 15.11 -7.02
CA GLY A 128 3.58 14.75 -8.44
C GLY A 128 4.83 14.10 -9.04
N GLN A 129 5.93 13.97 -8.31
CA GLN A 129 7.15 13.31 -8.78
C GLN A 129 7.24 11.84 -8.36
N PHE A 130 6.51 11.44 -7.32
CA PHE A 130 6.31 10.06 -6.88
C PHE A 130 4.97 9.91 -6.17
N VAL A 131 4.55 8.68 -5.95
CA VAL A 131 3.34 8.35 -5.17
C VAL A 131 3.75 7.65 -3.89
N ALA A 132 3.27 8.13 -2.74
CA ALA A 132 3.42 7.43 -1.47
C ALA A 132 2.15 6.64 -1.14
N ILE A 133 2.31 5.42 -0.66
CA ILE A 133 1.25 4.55 -0.15
C ILE A 133 1.60 4.17 1.28
N ALA A 134 0.78 4.56 2.24
CA ALA A 134 0.89 4.13 3.63
C ALA A 134 -0.09 2.97 3.88
N ALA A 135 0.44 1.80 4.22
CA ALA A 135 -0.35 0.60 4.42
C ALA A 135 -0.36 0.15 5.87
N GLY A 136 -1.46 -0.46 6.29
CA GLY A 136 -1.58 -1.01 7.64
C GLY A 136 -2.97 -1.55 7.96
N TYR A 137 -3.15 -1.97 9.21
CA TYR A 137 -4.44 -2.44 9.71
C TYR A 137 -5.37 -1.27 9.96
N THR A 138 -6.65 -1.45 9.66
CA THR A 138 -7.63 -0.36 9.65
C THR A 138 -7.70 0.39 10.98
N LYS A 139 -7.69 -0.33 12.11
CA LYS A 139 -7.80 0.29 13.44
C LYS A 139 -6.53 1.05 13.78
N GLU A 140 -5.38 0.40 13.66
CA GLU A 140 -4.07 0.95 14.00
C GLU A 140 -3.75 2.18 13.14
N MET A 141 -4.08 2.12 11.84
CA MET A 141 -3.97 3.27 10.95
C MET A 141 -4.92 4.41 11.31
N GLY A 142 -6.15 4.10 11.76
CA GLY A 142 -7.08 5.11 12.25
C GLY A 142 -6.55 5.87 13.47
N GLU A 143 -5.99 5.16 14.45
CA GLU A 143 -5.34 5.73 15.63
C GLU A 143 -4.10 6.57 15.24
N PHE A 144 -3.27 6.06 14.34
CA PHE A 144 -2.08 6.74 13.83
C PHE A 144 -2.43 8.05 13.11
N LEU A 145 -3.41 8.05 12.23
CA LEU A 145 -3.87 9.24 11.50
C LEU A 145 -4.51 10.27 12.42
N SER A 146 -5.23 9.84 13.45
CA SER A 146 -5.84 10.73 14.44
C SER A 146 -4.79 11.49 15.25
N SER A 147 -3.63 10.85 15.52
CA SER A 147 -2.51 11.48 16.24
C SER A 147 -1.57 12.28 15.30
N ASN A 148 -1.74 12.18 13.99
CA ASN A 148 -0.87 12.80 12.98
C ASN A 148 -1.68 13.47 11.87
N SER A 149 -2.23 14.66 12.15
CA SER A 149 -3.08 15.40 11.20
C SER A 149 -2.38 15.71 9.86
N GLY A 150 -1.07 15.88 9.87
CA GLY A 150 -0.25 16.04 8.66
C GLY A 150 -0.32 14.83 7.73
N MET A 151 -0.33 13.60 8.28
CA MET A 151 -0.52 12.37 7.51
C MET A 151 -1.92 12.31 6.91
N ALA A 152 -2.95 12.57 7.70
CA ALA A 152 -4.34 12.54 7.24
C ALA A 152 -4.62 13.52 6.10
N SER A 153 -3.97 14.70 6.09
CA SER A 153 -4.16 15.71 5.05
C SER A 153 -3.46 15.39 3.72
N ARG A 154 -2.36 14.64 3.74
CA ARG A 154 -1.57 14.32 2.55
C ARG A 154 -1.92 12.96 1.94
N PHE A 155 -2.29 11.99 2.77
CA PHE A 155 -2.77 10.68 2.35
C PHE A 155 -4.30 10.69 2.25
N ASN A 156 -4.81 11.31 1.21
CA ASN A 156 -6.22 11.69 1.06
C ASN A 156 -7.09 10.65 0.32
N GLU A 157 -6.48 9.67 -0.35
CA GLU A 157 -7.21 8.61 -1.06
C GLU A 157 -7.07 7.27 -0.32
N THR A 158 -8.22 6.66 0.03
CA THR A 158 -8.23 5.42 0.81
C THR A 158 -8.69 4.24 -0.05
N VAL A 159 -7.91 3.16 -0.01
CA VAL A 159 -8.23 1.86 -0.60
C VAL A 159 -8.40 0.84 0.52
N THR A 160 -9.61 0.31 0.68
CA THR A 160 -9.90 -0.69 1.71
C THR A 160 -9.82 -2.09 1.12
N PHE A 161 -9.03 -2.94 1.76
CA PHE A 161 -8.84 -4.34 1.44
C PHE A 161 -9.65 -5.18 2.44
N ARG A 162 -10.76 -5.74 1.97
CA ARG A 162 -11.55 -6.67 2.78
C ARG A 162 -10.89 -8.04 2.86
N ASP A 163 -11.25 -8.81 3.88
CA ASP A 163 -10.87 -10.20 3.93
C ASP A 163 -11.41 -10.99 2.73
N TYR A 164 -10.63 -11.93 2.26
CA TYR A 164 -11.06 -12.85 1.23
C TYR A 164 -12.13 -13.80 1.79
N LYS A 165 -13.14 -14.09 0.96
CA LYS A 165 -14.11 -15.15 1.22
C LYS A 165 -13.46 -16.52 0.99
N ALA A 166 -14.10 -17.58 1.49
CA ALA A 166 -13.61 -18.95 1.35
C ALA A 166 -13.36 -19.35 -0.12
N ASP A 167 -14.30 -18.99 -1.02
CA ASP A 167 -14.16 -19.27 -2.45
C ASP A 167 -12.98 -18.52 -3.08
N GLU A 168 -12.74 -17.26 -2.65
CA GLU A 168 -11.61 -16.46 -3.13
C GLU A 168 -10.27 -17.03 -2.66
N LEU A 169 -10.20 -17.49 -1.40
CA LEU A 169 -9.01 -18.19 -0.88
C LEU A 169 -8.74 -19.50 -1.62
N THR A 170 -9.80 -20.26 -1.91
CA THR A 170 -9.70 -21.49 -2.70
C THR A 170 -9.13 -21.19 -4.09
N GLU A 171 -9.62 -20.14 -4.75
CA GLU A 171 -9.13 -19.74 -6.07
C GLU A 171 -7.67 -19.23 -6.03
N ILE A 172 -7.29 -18.47 -5.01
CA ILE A 172 -5.90 -18.04 -4.81
C ILE A 172 -4.99 -19.25 -4.64
N PHE A 173 -5.40 -20.22 -3.82
CA PHE A 173 -4.64 -21.45 -3.60
C PHE A 173 -4.46 -22.25 -4.90
N ARG A 174 -5.52 -22.42 -5.68
CA ARG A 174 -5.45 -23.10 -6.98
C ARG A 174 -4.44 -22.45 -7.93
N ARG A 175 -4.42 -21.13 -7.98
CA ARG A 175 -3.47 -20.38 -8.79
C ARG A 175 -2.04 -20.59 -8.35
N GLN A 176 -1.80 -20.66 -7.05
CA GLN A 176 -0.47 -20.97 -6.52
C GLN A 176 -0.04 -22.40 -6.86
N VAL A 177 -0.90 -23.38 -6.65
CA VAL A 177 -0.65 -24.79 -7.02
C VAL A 177 -0.31 -24.91 -8.51
N LYS A 178 -1.08 -24.26 -9.37
CA LYS A 178 -0.82 -24.23 -10.82
C LYS A 178 0.52 -23.56 -11.16
N LYS A 179 0.90 -22.51 -10.44
CA LYS A 179 2.20 -21.83 -10.64
C LYS A 179 3.38 -22.74 -10.29
N GLU A 180 3.19 -23.61 -9.32
CA GLU A 180 4.18 -24.64 -8.93
C GLU A 180 4.12 -25.89 -9.83
N HIS A 181 3.36 -25.84 -10.93
CA HIS A 181 3.17 -26.97 -11.86
C HIS A 181 2.55 -28.21 -11.22
N LEU A 182 1.77 -28.03 -10.14
CA LEU A 182 1.04 -29.09 -9.46
C LEU A 182 -0.43 -29.10 -9.88
N THR A 183 -1.09 -30.26 -9.67
CA THR A 183 -2.53 -30.43 -9.87
C THR A 183 -3.18 -30.94 -8.60
N LEU A 184 -4.43 -30.54 -8.37
CA LEU A 184 -5.26 -31.06 -7.28
C LEU A 184 -6.20 -32.11 -7.83
N ASP A 185 -6.31 -33.25 -7.16
CA ASP A 185 -7.38 -34.20 -7.40
C ASP A 185 -8.69 -33.78 -6.73
N GLU A 186 -9.77 -34.53 -6.94
CA GLU A 186 -11.09 -34.19 -6.42
C GLU A 186 -11.15 -34.19 -4.89
N GLU A 187 -10.39 -35.09 -4.23
CA GLU A 187 -10.34 -35.20 -2.77
C GLU A 187 -9.64 -33.99 -2.17
N ALA A 188 -8.49 -33.61 -2.71
CA ALA A 188 -7.74 -32.40 -2.30
C ALA A 188 -8.58 -31.13 -2.53
N GLU A 189 -9.29 -31.03 -3.66
CA GLU A 189 -10.21 -29.91 -3.93
C GLU A 189 -11.32 -29.81 -2.88
N ALA A 190 -11.96 -30.91 -2.54
CA ALA A 190 -13.02 -30.95 -1.53
C ALA A 190 -12.48 -30.57 -0.13
N PHE A 191 -11.29 -31.10 0.22
CA PHE A 191 -10.62 -30.79 1.48
C PHE A 191 -10.32 -29.28 1.59
N ILE A 192 -9.71 -28.69 0.58
CA ILE A 192 -9.31 -27.28 0.57
C ILE A 192 -10.52 -26.35 0.68
N ARG A 193 -11.62 -26.64 -0.03
CA ARG A 193 -12.88 -25.89 0.10
C ARG A 193 -13.42 -25.90 1.52
N ASN A 194 -13.48 -27.09 2.13
CA ASN A 194 -13.93 -27.24 3.51
C ASN A 194 -13.01 -26.52 4.50
N TYR A 195 -11.71 -26.64 4.31
CA TYR A 195 -10.70 -25.99 5.14
C TYR A 195 -10.87 -24.47 5.14
N PHE A 196 -10.92 -23.83 3.97
CA PHE A 196 -11.09 -22.37 3.87
C PHE A 196 -12.48 -21.90 4.32
N SER A 197 -13.53 -22.71 4.12
CA SER A 197 -14.86 -22.42 4.66
C SER A 197 -14.83 -22.37 6.18
N LYS A 198 -14.20 -23.33 6.83
CA LYS A 198 -14.05 -23.39 8.29
C LYS A 198 -13.20 -22.20 8.79
N MET A 199 -12.06 -21.96 8.15
CA MET A 199 -11.19 -20.83 8.50
C MET A 199 -11.94 -19.48 8.40
N TYR A 200 -12.71 -19.29 7.34
CA TYR A 200 -13.47 -18.05 7.15
C TYR A 200 -14.56 -17.87 8.21
N LEU A 201 -15.24 -18.94 8.61
CA LEU A 201 -16.30 -18.89 9.63
C LEU A 201 -15.73 -18.63 11.04
N THR A 202 -14.54 -19.15 11.33
CA THR A 202 -13.89 -19.00 12.65
C THR A 202 -12.88 -17.86 12.70
N ARG A 203 -12.83 -17.01 11.65
CA ARG A 203 -11.83 -15.94 11.55
C ARG A 203 -11.95 -14.94 12.70
N THR A 204 -10.81 -14.56 13.21
CA THR A 204 -10.66 -13.49 14.18
C THR A 204 -10.26 -12.18 13.48
N ARG A 205 -10.11 -11.10 14.25
CA ARG A 205 -9.65 -9.80 13.77
C ARG A 205 -8.30 -9.85 13.03
N ASN A 206 -7.43 -10.78 13.42
CA ASN A 206 -6.09 -10.95 12.81
C ASN A 206 -6.07 -12.08 11.76
N PHE A 207 -7.16 -12.26 11.05
CA PHE A 207 -7.25 -13.28 10.02
C PHE A 207 -6.17 -13.08 8.95
N GLY A 208 -5.32 -14.11 8.74
CA GLY A 208 -4.13 -14.04 7.88
C GLY A 208 -4.40 -14.05 6.38
N ASN A 209 -5.67 -14.27 5.96
CA ASN A 209 -6.07 -14.33 4.55
C ASN A 209 -5.21 -15.28 3.70
N ALA A 210 -4.53 -14.77 2.68
CA ALA A 210 -3.68 -15.55 1.75
C ALA A 210 -2.18 -15.52 2.12
N ARG A 211 -1.86 -15.36 3.41
CA ARG A 211 -0.48 -15.35 3.92
C ARG A 211 -0.04 -16.75 4.30
#